data_1cdadded5b40cd7cfa3a8eebe968858e
#
_entry.id   1cdadded5b40cd7cfa3a8eebe968858e
#
_cell.length_a   1.000
_cell.length_b   1.000
_cell.length_c   1.000
_cell.angle_alpha   90.00
_cell.angle_beta   90.00
_cell.angle_gamma   90.00
#
_symmetry.space_group_name_H-M   'P 1'
#
loop_
_entity.id
_entity.type
_entity.pdbx_description
1 polymer ?
#
loop_
_entity_poly.entity_id
_entity_poly.type
_entity_poly.pdbx_seq_one_letter_code
_entity_poly.pdbx_strand_id
1 'polypeptide(L)'
;MTDNHGRVINYLRLAVTDRCNLRCFYCMPEEGIDWLSRKELMTFEEMLRICSIAVKMGIEKIRITGGEPFVRKGIMSFLTDISKLNGLKQITITTNGVLTAPLIPELKKLGIQSVNLSLDTLDRNRFFAITHRDEFPAVMDTMHQLLQHDIDVKLNAVVMDGKNIQDIIPLVNLTKGLPVSVRFIEEMPFNGGDSHYQVLTWDHIKILEAIKEHFPTIEKIQDPAFSTSYNYHIPGHKGSIGIIAAYTRSFCGTCNRVRITPQGVLKTCLYDGGVLNIKDLVREGKSDDMISAALINAINHRAKDGWEAEQTSTHESMAAIGG
;
A
#
# COMPACT_ATOMS: atom_id res chain seq x y z
N MET A 1 10.67 17.72 2.34
CA MET A 1 9.85 18.89 1.95
C MET A 1 8.62 18.97 2.84
N THR A 2 7.98 20.16 2.94
CA THR A 2 6.82 20.38 3.82
C THR A 2 5.67 20.92 2.97
N ASP A 3 4.44 20.46 3.24
CA ASP A 3 3.25 20.96 2.53
C ASP A 3 2.68 22.24 3.19
N ASN A 4 1.60 22.80 2.60
CA ASN A 4 0.91 24.00 3.08
C ASN A 4 0.22 23.84 4.45
N HIS A 5 0.16 22.61 5.00
CA HIS A 5 -0.40 22.32 6.32
C HIS A 5 0.67 21.94 7.35
N GLY A 6 1.95 22.15 7.04
CA GLY A 6 3.07 21.86 7.93
C GLY A 6 3.45 20.36 8.01
N ARG A 7 2.86 19.50 7.17
CA ARG A 7 3.18 18.06 7.16
C ARG A 7 4.47 17.81 6.38
N VAL A 8 5.39 17.06 6.98
CA VAL A 8 6.64 16.63 6.31
C VAL A 8 6.30 15.54 5.30
N ILE A 9 6.63 15.75 4.03
CA ILE A 9 6.45 14.79 2.95
C ILE A 9 7.79 14.16 2.62
N ASN A 10 7.98 12.92 3.07
CA ASN A 10 9.22 12.15 2.89
C ASN A 10 9.00 10.70 2.45
N TYR A 11 7.77 10.35 2.03
CA TYR A 11 7.39 9.02 1.64
C TYR A 11 6.64 9.00 0.31
N LEU A 12 7.24 8.33 -0.69
CA LEU A 12 6.64 8.09 -2.00
C LEU A 12 6.07 6.66 -2.08
N ARG A 13 4.82 6.53 -2.53
CA ARG A 13 4.26 5.26 -3.01
C ARG A 13 4.28 5.29 -4.53
N LEU A 14 4.97 4.34 -5.15
CA LEU A 14 5.11 4.24 -6.59
C LEU A 14 4.41 2.97 -7.07
N ALA A 15 3.33 3.14 -7.82
CA ALA A 15 2.68 2.04 -8.50
C ALA A 15 3.42 1.76 -9.82
N VAL A 16 3.95 0.55 -9.94
CA VAL A 16 4.76 0.19 -11.12
C VAL A 16 3.92 -0.41 -12.24
N THR A 17 2.71 -0.87 -11.95
CA THR A 17 1.78 -1.47 -12.93
C THR A 17 0.35 -1.41 -12.40
N ASP A 18 -0.62 -1.38 -13.29
CA ASP A 18 -2.04 -1.59 -13.01
C ASP A 18 -2.41 -3.08 -12.96
N ARG A 19 -1.59 -3.96 -13.55
CA ARG A 19 -1.88 -5.39 -13.70
C ARG A 19 -1.71 -6.15 -12.39
N CYS A 20 -2.63 -7.11 -12.17
CA CYS A 20 -2.60 -8.01 -11.03
C CYS A 20 -2.93 -9.44 -11.49
N ASN A 21 -2.36 -10.43 -10.82
CA ASN A 21 -2.67 -11.85 -11.02
C ASN A 21 -3.82 -12.37 -10.14
N LEU A 22 -4.31 -11.56 -9.19
CA LEU A 22 -5.54 -11.79 -8.43
C LEU A 22 -6.70 -10.92 -8.94
N ARG A 23 -7.94 -11.22 -8.49
CA ARG A 23 -9.18 -10.51 -8.83
C ARG A 23 -10.00 -10.24 -7.57
N CYS A 24 -9.37 -9.60 -6.58
CA CYS A 24 -10.03 -9.27 -5.33
C CYS A 24 -11.20 -8.32 -5.60
N PHE A 25 -12.42 -8.72 -5.24
CA PHE A 25 -13.64 -7.98 -5.59
C PHE A 25 -13.70 -6.57 -5.02
N TYR A 26 -13.03 -6.32 -3.89
CA TYR A 26 -12.94 -4.99 -3.28
C TYR A 26 -11.92 -4.07 -3.97
N CYS A 27 -11.05 -4.62 -4.82
CA CYS A 27 -9.98 -3.90 -5.51
C CYS A 27 -10.33 -3.59 -6.96
N MET A 28 -11.04 -4.49 -7.62
CA MET A 28 -11.46 -4.35 -9.01
C MET A 28 -12.70 -5.21 -9.29
N PRO A 29 -13.52 -4.88 -10.33
CA PRO A 29 -14.62 -5.73 -10.78
C PRO A 29 -14.13 -7.13 -11.18
N GLU A 30 -15.01 -8.14 -11.16
CA GLU A 30 -14.68 -9.52 -11.49
C GLU A 30 -14.19 -9.67 -12.95
N GLU A 31 -14.75 -8.88 -13.85
CA GLU A 31 -14.37 -8.80 -15.27
C GLU A 31 -12.98 -8.19 -15.46
N GLY A 32 -12.45 -7.54 -14.41
CA GLY A 32 -11.22 -6.78 -14.44
C GLY A 32 -11.44 -5.31 -14.73
N ILE A 33 -10.40 -4.63 -15.12
CA ILE A 33 -10.39 -3.22 -15.54
C ILE A 33 -9.79 -3.11 -16.93
N ASP A 34 -10.05 -2.00 -17.62
CA ASP A 34 -9.35 -1.68 -18.85
C ASP A 34 -7.86 -1.42 -18.55
N TRP A 35 -7.02 -2.37 -18.97
CA TRP A 35 -5.60 -2.32 -18.70
C TRP A 35 -4.91 -1.27 -19.54
N LEU A 36 -4.03 -0.52 -18.90
CA LEU A 36 -3.20 0.46 -19.59
C LEU A 36 -2.37 -0.19 -20.69
N SER A 37 -2.30 0.47 -21.84
CA SER A 37 -1.37 0.10 -22.91
C SER A 37 0.08 0.36 -22.46
N ARG A 38 1.05 -0.29 -23.13
CA ARG A 38 2.48 -0.05 -22.82
C ARG A 38 2.91 1.41 -22.97
N LYS A 39 2.26 2.17 -23.87
CA LYS A 39 2.59 3.58 -24.13
C LYS A 39 2.08 4.49 -22.99
N GLU A 40 1.01 4.09 -22.33
CA GLU A 40 0.44 4.83 -21.19
C GLU A 40 1.22 4.60 -19.90
N LEU A 41 1.79 3.41 -19.73
CA LEU A 41 2.63 3.10 -18.58
C LEU A 41 3.96 3.87 -18.64
N MET A 42 4.45 4.30 -17.49
CA MET A 42 5.85 4.75 -17.36
C MET A 42 6.81 3.60 -17.62
N THR A 43 7.94 3.88 -18.25
CA THR A 43 9.08 2.95 -18.29
C THR A 43 9.81 2.94 -16.94
N PHE A 44 10.68 1.95 -16.72
CA PHE A 44 11.48 1.93 -15.48
C PHE A 44 12.53 3.05 -15.46
N GLU A 45 13.03 3.49 -16.60
CA GLU A 45 13.94 4.62 -16.73
C GLU A 45 13.24 5.93 -16.33
N GLU A 46 12.00 6.14 -16.79
CA GLU A 46 11.17 7.29 -16.37
C GLU A 46 10.92 7.26 -14.86
N MET A 47 10.55 6.10 -14.30
CA MET A 47 10.34 5.92 -12.87
C MET A 47 11.62 6.16 -12.07
N LEU A 48 12.77 5.66 -12.53
CA LEU A 48 14.06 5.85 -11.86
C LEU A 48 14.44 7.34 -11.82
N ARG A 49 14.26 8.06 -12.93
CA ARG A 49 14.48 9.52 -12.99
C ARG A 49 13.59 10.25 -11.98
N ILE A 50 12.30 9.92 -11.93
CA ILE A 50 11.35 10.52 -10.99
C ILE A 50 11.74 10.20 -9.53
N CYS A 51 12.10 8.95 -9.23
CA CYS A 51 12.59 8.56 -7.91
C CYS A 51 13.84 9.33 -7.51
N SER A 52 14.80 9.50 -8.42
CA SER A 52 16.02 10.27 -8.18
C SER A 52 15.71 11.73 -7.83
N ILE A 53 14.83 12.37 -8.59
CA ILE A 53 14.35 13.74 -8.31
C ILE A 53 13.68 13.78 -6.93
N ALA A 54 12.75 12.89 -6.65
CA ALA A 54 12.02 12.84 -5.39
C ALA A 54 12.96 12.65 -4.18
N VAL A 55 13.98 11.78 -4.29
CA VAL A 55 14.98 11.58 -3.24
C VAL A 55 15.82 12.83 -3.01
N LYS A 56 16.27 13.53 -4.07
CA LYS A 56 16.95 14.82 -3.94
C LYS A 56 16.10 15.88 -3.25
N MET A 57 14.76 15.81 -3.41
CA MET A 57 13.80 16.70 -2.75
C MET A 57 13.51 16.32 -1.28
N GLY A 58 14.07 15.21 -0.77
CA GLY A 58 13.90 14.76 0.61
C GLY A 58 12.92 13.61 0.81
N ILE A 59 12.57 12.87 -0.23
CA ILE A 59 11.92 11.56 -0.07
C ILE A 59 12.96 10.56 0.45
N GLU A 60 12.70 9.99 1.61
CA GLU A 60 13.57 9.05 2.31
C GLU A 60 13.09 7.60 2.18
N LYS A 61 11.82 7.42 1.87
CA LYS A 61 11.17 6.12 1.76
C LYS A 61 10.41 5.99 0.45
N ILE A 62 10.65 4.88 -0.26
CA ILE A 62 9.86 4.50 -1.44
C ILE A 62 9.16 3.18 -1.15
N ARG A 63 7.86 3.12 -1.40
CA ARG A 63 7.10 1.87 -1.42
C ARG A 63 6.75 1.51 -2.85
N ILE A 64 7.17 0.36 -3.27
CA ILE A 64 6.78 -0.22 -4.54
C ILE A 64 5.45 -0.95 -4.37
N THR A 65 4.53 -0.63 -5.26
CA THR A 65 3.17 -1.17 -5.27
C THR A 65 2.66 -1.22 -6.73
N GLY A 66 1.37 -1.34 -6.93
CA GLY A 66 0.70 -1.39 -8.24
C GLY A 66 -0.60 -2.14 -8.10
N GLY A 67 -1.01 -2.87 -9.12
CA GLY A 67 -1.82 -4.06 -8.95
C GLY A 67 -0.97 -5.07 -8.18
N GLU A 68 -0.14 -5.85 -8.89
CA GLU A 68 0.91 -6.66 -8.26
C GLU A 68 2.26 -6.32 -8.88
N PRO A 69 3.23 -5.79 -8.11
CA PRO A 69 4.50 -5.33 -8.68
C PRO A 69 5.31 -6.44 -9.36
N PHE A 70 5.24 -7.66 -8.85
CA PHE A 70 6.04 -8.78 -9.37
C PHE A 70 5.50 -9.40 -10.67
N VAL A 71 4.33 -8.99 -11.17
CA VAL A 71 3.90 -9.35 -12.54
C VAL A 71 4.62 -8.52 -13.61
N ARG A 72 5.22 -7.38 -13.24
CA ARG A 72 5.92 -6.53 -14.19
C ARG A 72 7.32 -7.06 -14.48
N LYS A 73 7.55 -7.53 -15.72
CA LYS A 73 8.86 -8.04 -16.14
C LYS A 73 9.94 -6.96 -15.97
N GLY A 74 11.08 -7.35 -15.38
CA GLY A 74 12.21 -6.44 -15.14
C GLY A 74 12.15 -5.69 -13.82
N ILE A 75 11.15 -5.95 -12.96
CA ILE A 75 11.01 -5.28 -11.67
C ILE A 75 12.25 -5.43 -10.77
N MET A 76 12.93 -6.58 -10.77
CA MET A 76 14.12 -6.80 -9.95
C MET A 76 15.29 -5.91 -10.36
N SER A 77 15.50 -5.69 -11.67
CA SER A 77 16.48 -4.73 -12.16
C SER A 77 16.16 -3.30 -11.68
N PHE A 78 14.91 -2.89 -11.79
CA PHE A 78 14.46 -1.59 -11.28
C PHE A 78 14.67 -1.45 -9.77
N LEU A 79 14.35 -2.49 -8.97
CA LEU A 79 14.61 -2.49 -7.53
C LEU A 79 16.11 -2.34 -7.23
N THR A 80 16.96 -3.00 -8.02
CA THR A 80 18.42 -2.87 -7.91
C THR A 80 18.88 -1.44 -8.21
N ASP A 81 18.30 -0.78 -9.19
CA ASP A 81 18.69 0.59 -9.55
C ASP A 81 18.21 1.61 -8.53
N ILE A 82 16.99 1.51 -8.02
CA ILE A 82 16.51 2.42 -6.96
C ILE A 82 17.24 2.20 -5.62
N SER A 83 17.72 0.97 -5.32
CA SER A 83 18.47 0.70 -4.09
C SER A 83 19.81 1.44 -4.04
N LYS A 84 20.35 1.89 -5.19
CA LYS A 84 21.59 2.65 -5.29
C LYS A 84 21.39 4.17 -5.17
N LEU A 85 20.15 4.65 -5.07
CA LEU A 85 19.89 6.08 -4.98
C LEU A 85 20.43 6.65 -3.67
N ASN A 86 21.39 7.55 -3.78
CA ASN A 86 21.98 8.21 -2.62
C ASN A 86 20.95 9.10 -1.92
N GLY A 87 20.76 8.92 -0.62
CA GLY A 87 19.76 9.62 0.20
C GLY A 87 18.47 8.82 0.42
N LEU A 88 18.20 7.76 -0.33
CA LEU A 88 17.09 6.86 -0.06
C LEU A 88 17.42 5.96 1.14
N LYS A 89 16.60 6.04 2.20
CA LYS A 89 16.83 5.29 3.45
C LYS A 89 16.11 3.94 3.46
N GLN A 90 14.96 3.83 2.79
CA GLN A 90 14.13 2.65 2.87
C GLN A 90 13.35 2.37 1.59
N ILE A 91 13.44 1.12 1.13
CA ILE A 91 12.55 0.55 0.12
C ILE A 91 11.65 -0.47 0.81
N THR A 92 10.35 -0.38 0.56
CA THR A 92 9.36 -1.36 1.04
C THR A 92 8.48 -1.79 -0.12
N ILE A 93 7.89 -2.97 0.00
CA ILE A 93 7.04 -3.54 -1.05
C ILE A 93 5.67 -3.85 -0.48
N THR A 94 4.61 -3.61 -1.25
CA THR A 94 3.29 -4.18 -1.04
C THR A 94 3.06 -5.21 -2.13
N THR A 95 2.72 -6.44 -1.77
CA THR A 95 2.51 -7.56 -2.68
C THR A 95 1.37 -8.46 -2.20
N ASN A 96 0.72 -9.15 -3.11
CA ASN A 96 -0.21 -10.22 -2.79
C ASN A 96 0.49 -11.56 -2.48
N GLY A 97 1.80 -11.65 -2.67
CA GLY A 97 2.62 -12.78 -2.27
C GLY A 97 2.69 -13.94 -3.26
N VAL A 98 1.85 -13.99 -4.29
CA VAL A 98 1.77 -15.17 -5.19
C VAL A 98 3.09 -15.45 -5.92
N LEU A 99 3.80 -14.40 -6.34
CA LEU A 99 5.05 -14.49 -7.12
C LEU A 99 6.30 -14.16 -6.31
N THR A 100 6.17 -13.89 -5.02
CA THR A 100 7.23 -13.24 -4.23
C THR A 100 8.25 -14.23 -3.69
N ALA A 101 7.83 -15.44 -3.29
CA ALA A 101 8.69 -16.41 -2.59
C ALA A 101 10.05 -16.65 -3.28
N PRO A 102 10.14 -16.93 -4.59
CA PRO A 102 11.42 -17.16 -5.26
C PRO A 102 12.37 -15.95 -5.28
N LEU A 103 11.84 -14.75 -5.04
CA LEU A 103 12.59 -13.48 -5.13
C LEU A 103 13.13 -13.02 -3.77
N ILE A 104 12.68 -13.62 -2.67
CA ILE A 104 13.00 -13.19 -1.31
C ILE A 104 14.51 -13.13 -1.02
N PRO A 105 15.34 -14.13 -1.44
CA PRO A 105 16.77 -14.06 -1.21
C PRO A 105 17.44 -12.84 -1.89
N GLU A 106 16.95 -12.46 -3.08
CA GLU A 106 17.44 -11.28 -3.79
C GLU A 106 16.93 -9.98 -3.16
N LEU A 107 15.65 -9.93 -2.75
CA LEU A 107 15.07 -8.80 -2.03
C LEU A 107 15.86 -8.51 -0.74
N LYS A 108 16.25 -9.54 0.01
CA LYS A 108 17.10 -9.39 1.22
C LYS A 108 18.46 -8.78 0.88
N LYS A 109 19.10 -9.24 -0.20
CA LYS A 109 20.40 -8.70 -0.67
C LYS A 109 20.30 -7.22 -1.08
N LEU A 110 19.14 -6.79 -1.60
CA LEU A 110 18.88 -5.39 -1.93
C LEU A 110 18.57 -4.52 -0.71
N GLY A 111 18.62 -5.07 0.52
CA GLY A 111 18.36 -4.34 1.75
C GLY A 111 16.88 -4.09 2.03
N ILE A 112 15.97 -4.83 1.40
CA ILE A 112 14.53 -4.75 1.69
C ILE A 112 14.26 -5.47 3.00
N GLN A 113 13.97 -4.69 4.04
CA GLN A 113 13.80 -5.17 5.41
C GLN A 113 12.34 -5.41 5.79
N SER A 114 11.37 -4.93 5.02
CA SER A 114 9.95 -5.04 5.38
C SER A 114 9.06 -5.15 4.14
N VAL A 115 8.14 -6.11 4.18
CA VAL A 115 7.14 -6.37 3.14
C VAL A 115 5.74 -6.28 3.73
N ASN A 116 4.86 -5.58 3.04
CA ASN A 116 3.42 -5.64 3.30
C ASN A 116 2.83 -6.75 2.41
N LEU A 117 2.36 -7.81 3.04
CA LEU A 117 1.72 -8.95 2.40
C LEU A 117 0.21 -8.82 2.56
N SER A 118 -0.53 -8.81 1.47
CA SER A 118 -1.99 -8.77 1.50
C SER A 118 -2.54 -10.18 1.76
N LEU A 119 -3.29 -10.34 2.85
CA LEU A 119 -3.89 -11.63 3.23
C LEU A 119 -5.14 -11.39 4.10
N ASP A 120 -6.32 -11.53 3.50
CA ASP A 120 -7.60 -11.19 4.13
C ASP A 120 -8.20 -12.33 4.96
N THR A 121 -7.69 -13.55 4.83
CA THR A 121 -8.21 -14.75 5.48
C THR A 121 -7.14 -15.86 5.55
N LEU A 122 -7.27 -16.76 6.53
CA LEU A 122 -6.49 -17.99 6.63
C LEU A 122 -7.25 -19.23 6.09
N ASP A 123 -8.48 -19.03 5.63
CA ASP A 123 -9.29 -20.09 5.01
C ASP A 123 -9.12 -20.07 3.49
N ARG A 124 -8.67 -21.21 2.90
CA ARG A 124 -8.40 -21.31 1.46
C ARG A 124 -9.64 -21.07 0.60
N ASN A 125 -10.81 -21.56 1.03
CA ASN A 125 -12.04 -21.39 0.27
C ASN A 125 -12.49 -19.94 0.28
N ARG A 126 -12.37 -19.26 1.42
CA ARG A 126 -12.67 -17.85 1.55
C ARG A 126 -11.64 -16.99 0.81
N PHE A 127 -10.36 -17.38 0.82
CA PHE A 127 -9.34 -16.73 -0.03
C PHE A 127 -9.74 -16.79 -1.50
N PHE A 128 -10.16 -17.96 -1.99
CA PHE A 128 -10.66 -18.11 -3.36
C PHE A 128 -11.90 -17.25 -3.61
N ALA A 129 -12.86 -17.21 -2.69
CA ALA A 129 -14.06 -16.39 -2.82
C ALA A 129 -13.78 -14.88 -2.86
N ILE A 130 -12.72 -14.42 -2.17
CA ILE A 130 -12.31 -13.02 -2.16
C ILE A 130 -11.49 -12.66 -3.41
N THR A 131 -10.55 -13.54 -3.80
CA THR A 131 -9.52 -13.22 -4.81
C THR A 131 -9.81 -13.80 -6.19
N HIS A 132 -10.82 -14.67 -6.31
CA HIS A 132 -11.17 -15.44 -7.51
C HIS A 132 -9.99 -16.24 -8.11
N ARG A 133 -8.98 -16.59 -7.26
CA ARG A 133 -7.82 -17.40 -7.65
C ARG A 133 -7.42 -18.32 -6.49
N ASP A 134 -7.03 -19.55 -6.82
CA ASP A 134 -6.60 -20.56 -5.82
C ASP A 134 -5.07 -20.51 -5.59
N GLU A 135 -4.61 -19.35 -5.08
CA GLU A 135 -3.19 -19.06 -4.84
C GLU A 135 -2.82 -19.01 -3.35
N PHE A 136 -3.73 -19.44 -2.47
CA PHE A 136 -3.51 -19.41 -1.02
C PHE A 136 -2.21 -20.09 -0.58
N PRO A 137 -1.83 -21.30 -1.09
CA PRO A 137 -0.58 -21.95 -0.70
C PRO A 137 0.67 -21.11 -1.04
N ALA A 138 0.68 -20.42 -2.19
CA ALA A 138 1.80 -19.57 -2.61
C ALA A 138 1.96 -18.35 -1.72
N VAL A 139 0.85 -17.75 -1.28
CA VAL A 139 0.87 -16.62 -0.34
C VAL A 139 1.39 -17.04 1.03
N MET A 140 0.96 -18.21 1.53
CA MET A 140 1.45 -18.76 2.80
C MET A 140 2.93 -19.12 2.73
N ASP A 141 3.39 -19.70 1.63
CA ASP A 141 4.83 -19.96 1.41
C ASP A 141 5.64 -18.67 1.45
N THR A 142 5.16 -17.62 0.76
CA THR A 142 5.78 -16.29 0.81
C THR A 142 5.89 -15.75 2.23
N MET A 143 4.84 -15.87 3.05
CA MET A 143 4.88 -15.43 4.45
C MET A 143 5.97 -16.17 5.24
N HIS A 144 6.03 -17.49 5.11
CA HIS A 144 7.02 -18.30 5.81
C HIS A 144 8.45 -17.97 5.36
N GLN A 145 8.67 -17.84 4.06
CA GLN A 145 9.98 -17.51 3.52
C GLN A 145 10.46 -16.12 3.92
N LEU A 146 9.56 -15.12 3.95
CA LEU A 146 9.92 -13.79 4.45
C LEU A 146 10.42 -13.86 5.90
N LEU A 147 9.74 -14.61 6.76
CA LEU A 147 10.13 -14.81 8.16
C LEU A 147 11.47 -15.56 8.28
N GLN A 148 11.71 -16.61 7.47
CA GLN A 148 12.96 -17.36 7.45
C GLN A 148 14.16 -16.51 7.01
N HIS A 149 13.93 -15.47 6.23
CA HIS A 149 14.98 -14.55 5.78
C HIS A 149 15.07 -13.28 6.63
N ASP A 150 14.45 -13.24 7.82
CA ASP A 150 14.43 -12.07 8.71
C ASP A 150 13.98 -10.79 7.99
N ILE A 151 12.92 -10.88 7.22
CA ILE A 151 12.23 -9.73 6.62
C ILE A 151 10.94 -9.51 7.40
N ASP A 152 10.76 -8.30 7.92
CA ASP A 152 9.57 -7.91 8.66
C ASP A 152 8.30 -8.10 7.80
N VAL A 153 7.36 -8.89 8.30
CA VAL A 153 6.09 -9.14 7.64
C VAL A 153 4.98 -8.33 8.27
N LYS A 154 4.33 -7.51 7.44
CA LYS A 154 3.10 -6.80 7.79
C LYS A 154 1.96 -7.39 6.98
N LEU A 155 1.12 -8.20 7.64
CA LEU A 155 -0.06 -8.78 7.01
C LEU A 155 -1.16 -7.71 6.98
N ASN A 156 -1.58 -7.31 5.79
CA ASN A 156 -2.68 -6.37 5.60
C ASN A 156 -3.94 -7.15 5.26
N ALA A 157 -5.00 -6.97 6.04
CA ALA A 157 -6.32 -7.56 5.83
C ALA A 157 -7.38 -6.46 5.78
N VAL A 158 -8.10 -6.37 4.68
CA VAL A 158 -9.29 -5.50 4.59
C VAL A 158 -10.43 -6.21 5.31
N VAL A 159 -11.09 -5.51 6.24
CA VAL A 159 -12.22 -6.06 6.99
C VAL A 159 -13.52 -5.73 6.25
N MET A 160 -14.22 -6.76 5.79
CA MET A 160 -15.39 -6.65 4.93
C MET A 160 -16.57 -7.37 5.56
N ASP A 161 -17.66 -6.64 5.79
CA ASP A 161 -18.86 -7.17 6.42
C ASP A 161 -19.47 -8.31 5.59
N GLY A 162 -19.91 -9.39 6.29
CA GLY A 162 -20.47 -10.59 5.65
C GLY A 162 -19.48 -11.38 4.79
N LYS A 163 -18.18 -11.02 4.77
CA LYS A 163 -17.16 -11.71 3.96
C LYS A 163 -16.07 -12.37 4.80
N ASN A 164 -15.36 -11.61 5.65
CA ASN A 164 -14.21 -12.12 6.40
C ASN A 164 -14.10 -11.62 7.85
N ILE A 165 -15.16 -11.11 8.43
CA ILE A 165 -15.15 -10.66 9.84
C ILE A 165 -14.76 -11.79 10.81
N GLN A 166 -15.11 -13.05 10.49
CA GLN A 166 -14.72 -14.24 11.25
C GLN A 166 -13.22 -14.54 11.18
N ASP A 167 -12.47 -13.93 10.27
CA ASP A 167 -11.02 -14.09 10.15
C ASP A 167 -10.22 -13.14 11.05
N ILE A 168 -10.87 -12.14 11.67
CA ILE A 168 -10.19 -11.19 12.56
C ILE A 168 -9.44 -11.96 13.65
N ILE A 169 -10.11 -12.83 14.39
CA ILE A 169 -9.50 -13.57 15.50
C ILE A 169 -8.47 -14.61 15.05
N PRO A 170 -8.72 -15.44 14.02
CA PRO A 170 -7.68 -16.31 13.44
C PRO A 170 -6.42 -15.56 13.00
N LEU A 171 -6.54 -14.40 12.34
CA LEU A 171 -5.41 -13.58 11.95
C LEU A 171 -4.66 -13.01 13.17
N VAL A 172 -5.37 -12.52 14.19
CA VAL A 172 -4.75 -12.09 15.46
C VAL A 172 -3.96 -13.23 16.10
N ASN A 173 -4.47 -14.46 16.09
CA ASN A 173 -3.79 -15.62 16.67
C ASN A 173 -2.44 -15.93 16.00
N LEU A 174 -2.20 -15.55 14.75
CA LEU A 174 -0.88 -15.68 14.12
C LEU A 174 0.21 -14.96 14.92
N THR A 175 -0.13 -13.81 15.51
CA THR A 175 0.83 -13.01 16.27
C THR A 175 1.32 -13.69 17.54
N LYS A 176 0.61 -14.72 18.04
CA LYS A 176 1.03 -15.51 19.22
C LYS A 176 2.33 -16.27 18.95
N GLY A 177 2.41 -16.93 17.80
CA GLY A 177 3.55 -17.80 17.45
C GLY A 177 4.57 -17.14 16.52
N LEU A 178 4.16 -16.13 15.75
CA LEU A 178 4.96 -15.52 14.68
C LEU A 178 5.21 -14.03 14.95
N PRO A 179 6.41 -13.51 14.64
CA PRO A 179 6.76 -12.09 14.76
C PRO A 179 6.18 -11.28 13.58
N VAL A 180 4.88 -11.38 13.33
CA VAL A 180 4.18 -10.66 12.26
C VAL A 180 3.40 -9.47 12.82
N SER A 181 3.26 -8.41 12.04
CA SER A 181 2.35 -7.32 12.36
C SER A 181 1.07 -7.47 11.53
N VAL A 182 -0.02 -7.94 12.17
CA VAL A 182 -1.32 -8.06 11.50
C VAL A 182 -2.01 -6.70 11.50
N ARG A 183 -2.44 -6.22 10.32
CA ARG A 183 -3.04 -4.91 10.14
C ARG A 183 -4.41 -5.03 9.51
N PHE A 184 -5.42 -4.72 10.29
CA PHE A 184 -6.80 -4.62 9.82
C PHE A 184 -7.04 -3.25 9.22
N ILE A 185 -7.66 -3.21 8.04
CA ILE A 185 -7.90 -2.00 7.26
C ILE A 185 -9.40 -1.85 7.08
N GLU A 186 -9.94 -0.68 7.41
CA GLU A 186 -11.32 -0.34 7.05
C GLU A 186 -11.51 -0.43 5.53
N GLU A 187 -12.63 -1.01 5.11
CA GLU A 187 -12.98 -1.11 3.69
C GLU A 187 -13.14 0.28 3.07
N MET A 188 -12.66 0.45 1.85
CA MET A 188 -12.66 1.73 1.13
C MET A 188 -13.35 1.60 -0.23
N PRO A 189 -13.93 2.70 -0.78
CA PRO A 189 -14.72 2.68 -2.01
C PRO A 189 -13.86 2.75 -3.28
N PHE A 190 -12.93 1.81 -3.47
CA PHE A 190 -11.98 1.84 -4.60
C PHE A 190 -12.01 0.55 -5.43
N ASN A 191 -13.20 0.03 -5.73
CA ASN A 191 -13.35 -1.18 -6.54
C ASN A 191 -13.44 -0.92 -8.06
N GLY A 192 -13.52 0.37 -8.48
CA GLY A 192 -13.59 0.75 -9.89
C GLY A 192 -14.95 0.51 -10.55
N GLY A 193 -15.98 0.12 -9.80
CA GLY A 193 -17.37 -0.05 -10.29
C GLY A 193 -18.30 1.05 -9.79
N ASP A 194 -19.54 1.05 -10.30
CA ASP A 194 -20.62 1.87 -9.75
C ASP A 194 -20.89 1.41 -8.32
N SER A 195 -20.35 2.16 -7.40
CA SER A 195 -20.41 1.81 -6.01
C SER A 195 -21.80 2.05 -5.44
N HIS A 196 -22.57 1.01 -5.27
CA HIS A 196 -23.49 0.97 -4.14
C HIS A 196 -22.64 0.87 -2.88
N TYR A 197 -21.99 2.00 -2.51
CA TYR A 197 -21.16 2.05 -1.35
C TYR A 197 -22.04 1.87 -0.12
N GLN A 198 -21.94 0.70 0.47
CA GLN A 198 -22.58 0.45 1.75
C GLN A 198 -21.90 1.30 2.80
N VAL A 199 -22.69 1.82 3.73
CA VAL A 199 -22.17 2.50 4.93
C VAL A 199 -21.11 1.61 5.56
N LEU A 200 -19.95 2.18 5.93
CA LEU A 200 -18.91 1.44 6.65
C LEU A 200 -19.52 0.82 7.91
N THR A 201 -19.61 -0.51 7.94
CA THR A 201 -20.20 -1.26 9.04
C THR A 201 -19.16 -1.71 10.06
N TRP A 202 -17.90 -1.85 9.62
CA TRP A 202 -16.74 -2.26 10.44
C TRP A 202 -15.67 -1.19 10.44
N ASP A 203 -15.88 -0.17 11.29
CA ASP A 203 -14.87 0.84 11.53
C ASP A 203 -13.77 0.34 12.48
N HIS A 204 -12.73 1.15 12.67
CA HIS A 204 -11.59 0.83 13.51
C HIS A 204 -11.98 0.59 14.99
N ILE A 205 -13.07 1.19 15.48
CA ILE A 205 -13.57 1.01 16.85
C ILE A 205 -14.16 -0.37 16.99
N LYS A 206 -15.07 -0.75 16.09
CA LYS A 206 -15.74 -2.06 16.09
C LYS A 206 -14.74 -3.21 15.88
N ILE A 207 -13.73 -3.02 15.02
CA ILE A 207 -12.65 -4.00 14.85
C ILE A 207 -11.90 -4.20 16.18
N LEU A 208 -11.55 -3.10 16.86
CA LEU A 208 -10.88 -3.18 18.16
C LEU A 208 -11.74 -3.85 19.24
N GLU A 209 -13.03 -3.54 19.28
CA GLU A 209 -13.98 -4.15 20.24
C GLU A 209 -14.05 -5.67 20.05
N ALA A 210 -14.21 -6.14 18.79
CA ALA A 210 -14.21 -7.57 18.49
C ALA A 210 -12.90 -8.27 18.91
N ILE A 211 -11.76 -7.60 18.77
CA ILE A 211 -10.49 -8.14 19.25
C ILE A 211 -10.45 -8.16 20.78
N LYS A 212 -10.90 -7.12 21.46
CA LYS A 212 -10.93 -7.02 22.94
C LYS A 212 -11.82 -8.07 23.59
N GLU A 213 -12.94 -8.43 22.97
CA GLU A 213 -13.83 -9.49 23.46
C GLU A 213 -13.08 -10.83 23.63
N HIS A 214 -12.14 -11.14 22.74
CA HIS A 214 -11.34 -12.37 22.78
C HIS A 214 -9.99 -12.21 23.50
N PHE A 215 -9.45 -11.01 23.48
CA PHE A 215 -8.14 -10.67 24.07
C PHE A 215 -8.27 -9.43 24.97
N PRO A 216 -8.90 -9.56 26.16
CA PRO A 216 -9.16 -8.41 27.04
C PRO A 216 -7.88 -7.75 27.56
N THR A 217 -6.75 -8.43 27.48
CA THR A 217 -5.43 -7.92 27.89
C THR A 217 -4.70 -7.16 26.77
N ILE A 218 -5.33 -6.92 25.62
CA ILE A 218 -4.71 -6.15 24.55
C ILE A 218 -4.41 -4.71 25.00
N GLU A 219 -3.20 -4.25 24.76
CA GLU A 219 -2.71 -2.95 25.18
C GLU A 219 -2.40 -2.06 23.99
N LYS A 220 -2.73 -0.77 24.09
CA LYS A 220 -2.30 0.24 23.13
C LYS A 220 -0.81 0.50 23.31
N ILE A 221 -0.03 0.37 22.22
CA ILE A 221 1.38 0.74 22.22
C ILE A 221 1.58 2.07 21.49
N GLN A 222 2.73 2.71 21.71
CA GLN A 222 3.07 3.96 21.05
C GLN A 222 3.11 3.80 19.53
N ASP A 223 2.39 4.66 18.83
CA ASP A 223 2.42 4.69 17.37
C ASP A 223 3.72 5.35 16.89
N PRO A 224 4.45 4.73 15.95
CA PRO A 224 5.58 5.39 15.31
C PRO A 224 5.18 6.70 14.63
N ALA A 225 6.10 7.62 14.49
CA ALA A 225 5.87 8.86 13.75
C ALA A 225 5.31 8.56 12.33
N PHE A 226 4.30 9.31 11.92
CA PHE A 226 3.60 9.14 10.63
C PHE A 226 2.89 7.80 10.45
N SER A 227 2.62 7.06 11.53
CA SER A 227 1.85 5.81 11.46
C SER A 227 0.47 6.07 10.87
N THR A 228 -0.02 5.12 10.06
CA THR A 228 -1.41 5.07 9.62
C THR A 228 -2.27 4.14 10.46
N SER A 229 -1.62 3.32 11.29
CA SER A 229 -2.28 2.34 12.14
C SER A 229 -2.22 2.77 13.60
N TYR A 230 -3.30 2.53 14.31
CA TYR A 230 -3.31 2.41 15.76
C TYR A 230 -2.70 1.06 16.11
N ASN A 231 -1.59 1.05 16.85
CA ASN A 231 -0.83 -0.18 17.11
C ASN A 231 -1.09 -0.70 18.52
N TYR A 232 -1.23 -2.02 18.62
CA TYR A 232 -1.56 -2.73 19.85
C TYR A 232 -0.66 -3.95 20.01
N HIS A 233 -0.52 -4.40 21.26
CA HIS A 233 0.17 -5.63 21.61
C HIS A 233 -0.69 -6.45 22.57
N ILE A 234 -0.61 -7.78 22.45
CA ILE A 234 -1.22 -8.72 23.39
C ILE A 234 -0.08 -9.34 24.19
N PRO A 235 -0.08 -9.23 25.55
CA PRO A 235 0.94 -9.85 26.36
C PRO A 235 1.12 -11.35 26.06
N GLY A 236 2.38 -11.76 25.86
CA GLY A 236 2.72 -13.13 25.48
C GLY A 236 2.67 -13.43 23.97
N HIS A 237 2.26 -12.50 23.13
CA HIS A 237 2.36 -12.63 21.67
C HIS A 237 3.71 -12.11 21.16
N LYS A 238 4.26 -12.77 20.14
CA LYS A 238 5.53 -12.35 19.50
C LYS A 238 5.35 -11.18 18.53
N GLY A 239 4.19 -11.09 17.91
CA GLY A 239 3.85 -10.08 16.92
C GLY A 239 3.03 -8.93 17.48
N SER A 240 2.50 -8.10 16.60
CA SER A 240 1.70 -6.92 16.94
C SER A 240 0.43 -6.82 16.09
N ILE A 241 -0.49 -5.96 16.52
CA ILE A 241 -1.75 -5.70 15.81
C ILE A 241 -1.78 -4.23 15.45
N GLY A 242 -2.20 -3.91 14.23
CA GLY A 242 -2.46 -2.56 13.77
C GLY A 242 -3.90 -2.44 13.28
N ILE A 243 -4.53 -1.29 13.48
CA ILE A 243 -5.83 -0.99 12.88
C ILE A 243 -5.71 0.30 12.09
N ILE A 244 -6.00 0.26 10.80
CA ILE A 244 -5.86 1.38 9.87
C ILE A 244 -7.25 1.94 9.60
N ALA A 245 -7.52 3.09 10.19
CA ALA A 245 -8.76 3.86 10.01
C ALA A 245 -8.77 4.54 8.63
N ALA A 246 -8.79 3.73 7.57
CA ALA A 246 -8.58 4.18 6.20
C ALA A 246 -9.76 4.99 5.68
N TYR A 247 -10.98 4.54 5.95
CA TYR A 247 -12.21 5.23 5.58
C TYR A 247 -12.49 6.43 6.51
N THR A 248 -12.34 6.25 7.82
CA THR A 248 -12.54 7.32 8.81
C THR A 248 -11.43 8.37 8.81
N ARG A 249 -10.31 8.11 8.11
CA ARG A 249 -9.25 9.10 7.77
C ARG A 249 -8.61 9.79 8.97
N SER A 250 -8.56 9.12 10.11
CA SER A 250 -8.08 9.70 11.37
C SER A 250 -6.60 10.14 11.38
N PHE A 251 -5.80 9.65 10.41
CA PHE A 251 -4.36 9.93 10.29
C PHE A 251 -4.00 11.03 9.28
N CYS A 252 -4.97 11.75 8.71
CA CYS A 252 -4.70 12.76 7.67
C CYS A 252 -3.80 13.90 8.15
N GLY A 253 -3.94 14.33 9.40
CA GLY A 253 -3.15 15.42 9.97
C GLY A 253 -1.64 15.18 10.04
N THR A 254 -1.20 13.91 10.05
CA THR A 254 0.22 13.51 10.09
C THR A 254 0.68 12.79 8.82
N CYS A 255 -0.12 12.83 7.76
CA CYS A 255 0.15 12.07 6.53
C CYS A 255 1.36 12.64 5.78
N ASN A 256 2.43 11.86 5.69
CA ASN A 256 3.70 12.20 5.03
C ASN A 256 3.85 11.66 3.60
N ARG A 257 2.75 11.19 2.98
CA ARG A 257 2.79 10.39 1.74
C ARG A 257 2.30 11.17 0.53
N VAL A 258 2.95 10.87 -0.60
CA VAL A 258 2.45 11.14 -1.95
C VAL A 258 2.47 9.83 -2.74
N ARG A 259 1.71 9.76 -3.84
CA ARG A 259 1.60 8.60 -4.70
C ARG A 259 1.87 8.97 -6.14
N ILE A 260 2.41 8.04 -6.91
CA ILE A 260 2.51 8.13 -8.36
C ILE A 260 1.89 6.86 -8.94
N THR A 261 0.89 7.05 -9.81
CA THR A 261 0.19 5.95 -10.49
C THR A 261 1.07 5.34 -11.59
N PRO A 262 0.73 4.17 -12.15
CA PRO A 262 1.48 3.57 -13.26
C PRO A 262 1.54 4.47 -14.51
N GLN A 263 0.56 5.37 -14.67
CA GLN A 263 0.51 6.37 -15.75
C GLN A 263 1.36 7.62 -15.48
N GLY A 264 1.97 7.71 -14.29
CA GLY A 264 2.75 8.89 -13.90
C GLY A 264 1.94 10.04 -13.33
N VAL A 265 0.69 9.81 -12.95
CA VAL A 265 -0.13 10.81 -12.28
C VAL A 265 0.26 10.90 -10.81
N LEU A 266 0.62 12.09 -10.36
CA LEU A 266 0.84 12.41 -8.95
C LEU A 266 -0.50 12.55 -8.25
N LYS A 267 -0.68 11.80 -7.16
CA LYS A 267 -1.77 11.96 -6.19
C LYS A 267 -1.16 12.40 -4.86
N THR A 268 -1.57 13.55 -4.38
CA THR A 268 -1.13 14.10 -3.09
C THR A 268 -1.91 13.50 -1.92
N CYS A 269 -3.09 12.95 -2.21
CA CYS A 269 -3.91 12.17 -1.31
C CYS A 269 -4.35 10.86 -2.00
N LEU A 270 -4.72 9.83 -1.24
CA LEU A 270 -5.35 8.62 -1.79
C LEU A 270 -6.67 8.97 -2.49
N TYR A 271 -7.39 9.92 -1.93
CA TYR A 271 -8.74 10.29 -2.33
C TYR A 271 -8.82 11.40 -3.39
N ASP A 272 -7.70 12.01 -3.83
CA ASP A 272 -7.75 12.99 -4.93
C ASP A 272 -7.83 12.32 -6.32
N GLY A 273 -8.28 13.07 -7.32
CA GLY A 273 -8.37 12.63 -8.71
C GLY A 273 -7.02 12.65 -9.48
N GLY A 274 -5.93 13.01 -8.79
CA GLY A 274 -4.64 13.29 -9.43
C GLY A 274 -4.46 14.77 -9.76
N VAL A 275 -3.28 15.29 -9.52
CA VAL A 275 -3.00 16.74 -9.57
C VAL A 275 -1.97 17.12 -10.63
N LEU A 276 -1.18 16.17 -11.12
CA LEU A 276 -0.09 16.44 -12.08
C LEU A 276 0.29 15.13 -12.78
N ASN A 277 0.45 15.14 -14.09
CA ASN A 277 1.06 14.02 -14.82
C ASN A 277 2.57 14.27 -14.98
N ILE A 278 3.38 13.61 -14.15
CA ILE A 278 4.83 13.79 -14.14
C ILE A 278 5.47 13.12 -15.35
N LYS A 279 4.90 12.00 -15.82
CA LYS A 279 5.38 11.29 -17.01
C LYS A 279 5.41 12.22 -18.23
N ASP A 280 4.37 13.04 -18.40
CA ASP A 280 4.29 13.95 -19.54
C ASP A 280 5.42 14.98 -19.49
N LEU A 281 5.73 15.54 -18.31
CA LEU A 281 6.88 16.45 -18.14
C LEU A 281 8.22 15.77 -18.50
N VAL A 282 8.38 14.50 -18.09
CA VAL A 282 9.58 13.71 -18.42
C VAL A 282 9.69 13.50 -19.92
N ARG A 283 8.60 13.15 -20.61
CA ARG A 283 8.54 12.88 -22.06
C ARG A 283 8.68 14.13 -22.89
N GLU A 284 8.24 15.29 -22.38
CA GLU A 284 8.48 16.60 -23.00
C GLU A 284 9.94 17.08 -22.83
N GLY A 285 10.78 16.32 -22.16
CA GLY A 285 12.20 16.66 -21.97
C GLY A 285 12.43 17.79 -20.95
N LYS A 286 11.47 18.05 -20.04
CA LYS A 286 11.67 19.07 -18.98
C LYS A 286 12.89 18.70 -18.12
N SER A 287 13.61 19.73 -17.66
CA SER A 287 14.75 19.54 -16.75
C SER A 287 14.30 19.02 -15.36
N ASP A 288 15.23 18.43 -14.62
CA ASP A 288 14.95 17.95 -13.27
C ASP A 288 14.50 19.07 -12.34
N ASP A 289 15.02 20.29 -12.53
CA ASP A 289 14.60 21.46 -11.76
C ASP A 289 13.15 21.88 -12.06
N MET A 290 12.74 21.82 -13.33
CA MET A 290 11.35 22.11 -13.71
C MET A 290 10.38 21.05 -13.14
N ILE A 291 10.76 19.77 -13.18
CA ILE A 291 9.96 18.70 -12.60
C ILE A 291 9.89 18.85 -11.07
N SER A 292 11.01 19.19 -10.41
CA SER A 292 11.05 19.45 -8.97
C SER A 292 10.13 20.61 -8.59
N ALA A 293 10.17 21.72 -9.34
CA ALA A 293 9.31 22.87 -9.11
C ALA A 293 7.82 22.53 -9.26
N ALA A 294 7.45 21.72 -10.27
CA ALA A 294 6.08 21.27 -10.46
C ALA A 294 5.62 20.35 -9.31
N LEU A 295 6.48 19.46 -8.81
CA LEU A 295 6.21 18.60 -7.66
C LEU A 295 6.01 19.42 -6.38
N ILE A 296 6.87 20.42 -6.11
CA ILE A 296 6.75 21.31 -4.96
C ILE A 296 5.43 22.08 -5.03
N ASN A 297 5.10 22.63 -6.21
CA ASN A 297 3.85 23.35 -6.38
C ASN A 297 2.63 22.44 -6.10
N ALA A 298 2.60 21.22 -6.63
CA ALA A 298 1.51 20.28 -6.37
C ALA A 298 1.39 19.90 -4.88
N ILE A 299 2.51 19.71 -4.19
CA ILE A 299 2.54 19.39 -2.76
C ILE A 299 2.09 20.59 -1.91
N ASN A 300 2.44 21.80 -2.29
CA ASN A 300 2.03 23.02 -1.60
C ASN A 300 0.53 23.35 -1.76
N HIS A 301 -0.15 22.74 -2.74
CA HIS A 301 -1.60 22.89 -2.95
C HIS A 301 -2.39 21.64 -2.54
N ARG A 302 -1.79 20.83 -1.68
CA ARG A 302 -2.39 19.60 -1.19
C ARG A 302 -3.61 19.87 -0.31
N ALA A 303 -4.65 19.06 -0.45
CA ALA A 303 -5.83 19.10 0.41
C ALA A 303 -5.48 18.88 1.89
N LYS A 304 -6.24 19.50 2.78
CA LYS A 304 -6.09 19.38 4.23
C LYS A 304 -6.23 17.94 4.70
N ASP A 305 -7.22 17.25 4.19
CA ASP A 305 -7.54 15.87 4.55
C ASP A 305 -8.14 15.09 3.37
N GLY A 306 -8.55 13.85 3.60
CA GLY A 306 -9.14 13.02 2.57
C GLY A 306 -10.58 13.43 2.20
N TRP A 307 -11.30 14.14 3.06
CA TRP A 307 -12.65 14.61 2.77
C TRP A 307 -12.63 15.76 1.77
N GLU A 308 -11.73 16.71 1.96
CA GLU A 308 -11.50 17.78 0.99
C GLU A 308 -10.97 17.21 -0.34
N ALA A 309 -10.01 16.28 -0.27
CA ALA A 309 -9.43 15.67 -1.47
C ALA A 309 -10.46 14.91 -2.31
N GLU A 310 -11.44 14.26 -1.69
CA GLU A 310 -12.47 13.47 -2.35
C GLU A 310 -13.39 14.29 -3.25
N GLN A 311 -13.52 15.60 -3.03
CA GLN A 311 -14.31 16.49 -3.88
C GLN A 311 -13.80 16.53 -5.33
N THR A 312 -12.53 16.16 -5.56
CA THR A 312 -11.91 16.06 -6.88
C THR A 312 -11.73 14.60 -7.33
N SER A 313 -12.25 13.63 -6.57
CA SER A 313 -12.02 12.20 -6.79
C SER A 313 -12.69 11.70 -8.07
N THR A 314 -11.97 10.81 -8.75
CA THR A 314 -12.53 9.85 -9.69
C THR A 314 -12.57 8.49 -8.99
N HIS A 315 -13.65 7.73 -9.13
CA HIS A 315 -13.81 6.40 -8.54
C HIS A 315 -12.95 5.36 -9.28
N GLU A 316 -11.64 5.47 -9.11
CA GLU A 316 -10.68 4.55 -9.73
C GLU A 316 -10.54 3.26 -8.91
N SER A 317 -10.24 2.16 -9.60
CA SER A 317 -9.87 0.90 -8.98
C SER A 317 -8.57 1.06 -8.16
N MET A 318 -8.48 0.37 -7.01
CA MET A 318 -7.25 0.36 -6.21
C MET A 318 -6.04 -0.16 -7.02
N ALA A 319 -6.24 -1.06 -7.98
CA ALA A 319 -5.18 -1.53 -8.87
C ALA A 319 -4.61 -0.43 -9.77
N ALA A 320 -5.43 0.55 -10.18
CA ALA A 320 -5.01 1.68 -11.01
C ALA A 320 -4.22 2.73 -10.20
N ILE A 321 -4.58 2.94 -8.94
CA ILE A 321 -3.94 3.97 -8.10
C ILE A 321 -2.77 3.47 -7.23
N GLY A 322 -2.61 2.18 -7.12
CA GLY A 322 -1.57 1.53 -6.35
C GLY A 322 -1.88 1.40 -4.86
N GLY A 323 -2.41 0.26 -4.49
CA GLY A 323 -2.81 -0.14 -3.13
C GLY A 323 -1.71 -0.25 -2.09
#